data_831962be79be344968319e29c2ddb245
#
_entry.id   831962be79be344968319e29c2ddb245
#
_cell.length_a   1.000
_cell.length_b   1.000
_cell.length_c   1.000
_cell.angle_alpha   90.00
_cell.angle_beta   90.00
_cell.angle_gamma   90.00
#
_symmetry.space_group_name_H-M   'P 1'
#
loop_
_entity.id
_entity.type
_entity.pdbx_description
1 polymer ?
#
loop_
_entity_poly.entity_id
_entity_poly.type
_entity_poly.pdbx_seq_one_letter_code
_entity_poly.pdbx_strand_id
1 'polypeptide(L)'
;MVYLSTAQQVFQIQYDLKDQFPYIFAGIAISIGTATFLNGTLVIKFGMENMVTYSLISFFSLSLIYCVLFFGTANPSIAILLTFLGLQFFSIGFLFGNLRALAMQPIGHIAGIGAAITGFISTIMAVPISTFIGRFVFGTALPLFFGFLVCSALSIAILIYLKSAKKRIKNTVEISN
;
A
#
# COMPACT_ATOMS: atom_id res chain seq x y z
N MET A 1 -7.48 -3.66 -0.19
CA MET A 1 -8.93 -3.82 -0.48
C MET A 1 -9.28 -3.46 -1.92
N VAL A 2 -8.95 -2.25 -2.43
CA VAL A 2 -9.30 -1.84 -3.83
C VAL A 2 -8.92 -2.90 -4.86
N TYR A 3 -7.67 -3.38 -4.85
CA TYR A 3 -7.23 -4.43 -5.77
C TYR A 3 -8.09 -5.70 -5.67
N LEU A 4 -8.39 -6.19 -4.46
CA LEU A 4 -9.18 -7.41 -4.28
C LEU A 4 -10.60 -7.28 -4.86
N SER A 5 -11.20 -6.09 -4.74
CA SER A 5 -12.54 -5.83 -5.27
C SER A 5 -12.58 -5.60 -6.78
N THR A 6 -11.46 -5.25 -7.40
CA THR A 6 -11.37 -4.91 -8.83
C THR A 6 -10.55 -5.89 -9.67
N ALA A 7 -9.81 -6.80 -9.03
CA ALA A 7 -8.91 -7.73 -9.72
C ALA A 7 -9.64 -8.59 -10.77
N GLN A 8 -10.81 -9.12 -10.42
CA GLN A 8 -11.62 -9.90 -11.34
C GLN A 8 -12.06 -9.05 -12.56
N GLN A 9 -12.49 -7.82 -12.32
CA GLN A 9 -12.90 -6.90 -13.36
C GLN A 9 -11.76 -6.53 -14.30
N VAL A 10 -10.58 -6.24 -13.75
CA VAL A 10 -9.39 -5.91 -14.54
C VAL A 10 -8.95 -7.13 -15.35
N PHE A 11 -8.68 -8.27 -14.71
CA PHE A 11 -8.06 -9.40 -15.40
C PHE A 11 -9.03 -10.21 -16.25
N GLN A 12 -10.24 -10.45 -15.78
CA GLN A 12 -11.20 -11.30 -16.51
C GLN A 12 -12.02 -10.54 -17.55
N ILE A 13 -12.36 -9.27 -17.30
CA ILE A 13 -13.20 -8.48 -18.20
C ILE A 13 -12.35 -7.62 -19.14
N GLN A 14 -11.36 -6.88 -18.64
CA GLN A 14 -10.58 -5.95 -19.47
C GLN A 14 -9.51 -6.66 -20.30
N TYR A 15 -8.90 -7.73 -19.76
CA TYR A 15 -7.82 -8.48 -20.42
C TYR A 15 -8.21 -9.88 -20.87
N ASP A 16 -9.46 -10.32 -20.61
CA ASP A 16 -10.01 -11.66 -20.94
C ASP A 16 -9.15 -12.85 -20.48
N LEU A 17 -8.55 -12.72 -19.29
CA LEU A 17 -7.61 -13.71 -18.72
C LEU A 17 -8.31 -14.60 -17.68
N LYS A 18 -9.45 -15.20 -18.02
CA LYS A 18 -10.26 -16.01 -17.09
C LYS A 18 -9.49 -17.20 -16.53
N ASP A 19 -8.85 -17.96 -17.40
CA ASP A 19 -8.11 -19.18 -17.04
C ASP A 19 -6.77 -18.88 -16.38
N GLN A 20 -6.18 -17.71 -16.65
CA GLN A 20 -4.87 -17.30 -16.12
C GLN A 20 -5.00 -16.51 -14.81
N PHE A 21 -6.19 -16.08 -14.43
CA PHE A 21 -6.44 -15.27 -13.23
C PHE A 21 -5.85 -15.87 -11.94
N PRO A 22 -5.98 -17.18 -11.64
CA PRO A 22 -5.38 -17.76 -10.44
C PRO A 22 -3.86 -17.66 -10.40
N TYR A 23 -3.20 -17.84 -11.55
CA TYR A 23 -1.73 -17.75 -11.66
C TYR A 23 -1.25 -16.31 -11.48
N ILE A 24 -1.95 -15.34 -12.04
CA ILE A 24 -1.67 -13.91 -11.87
C ILE A 24 -1.81 -13.52 -10.40
N PHE A 25 -2.90 -13.95 -9.78
CA PHE A 25 -3.15 -13.69 -8.36
C PHE A 25 -2.07 -14.29 -7.46
N ALA A 26 -1.67 -15.53 -7.74
CA ALA A 26 -0.58 -16.21 -7.05
C ALA A 26 0.77 -15.47 -7.24
N GLY A 27 1.09 -15.02 -8.46
CA GLY A 27 2.31 -14.25 -8.75
C GLY A 27 2.39 -12.95 -7.94
N ILE A 28 1.29 -12.23 -7.82
CA ILE A 28 1.22 -11.02 -7.00
C ILE A 28 1.35 -11.36 -5.50
N ALA A 29 0.73 -12.44 -5.05
CA ALA A 29 0.89 -12.93 -3.67
C ALA A 29 2.34 -13.29 -3.35
N ILE A 30 3.06 -13.93 -4.28
CA ILE A 30 4.50 -14.23 -4.15
C ILE A 30 5.30 -12.93 -3.99
N SER A 31 4.97 -11.87 -4.70
CA SER A 31 5.62 -10.56 -4.56
C SER A 31 5.50 -10.01 -3.13
N ILE A 32 4.31 -10.07 -2.53
CA ILE A 32 4.09 -9.69 -1.13
C ILE A 32 4.89 -10.60 -0.19
N GLY A 33 4.84 -11.92 -0.41
CA GLY A 33 5.53 -12.90 0.42
C GLY A 33 7.04 -12.69 0.41
N THR A 34 7.62 -12.47 -0.76
CA THR A 34 9.05 -12.18 -0.92
C THR A 34 9.45 -10.89 -0.18
N ALA A 35 8.68 -9.82 -0.33
CA ALA A 35 8.94 -8.58 0.39
C ALA A 35 8.84 -8.77 1.92
N THR A 36 7.83 -9.49 2.38
CA THR A 36 7.66 -9.79 3.81
C THR A 36 8.81 -10.62 4.37
N PHE A 37 9.29 -11.60 3.61
CA PHE A 37 10.46 -12.40 3.97
C PHE A 37 11.72 -11.53 4.06
N LEU A 38 12.00 -10.72 3.06
CA LEU A 38 13.13 -9.78 3.06
C LEU A 38 13.03 -8.74 4.16
N ASN A 39 11.82 -8.35 4.55
CA ASN A 39 11.61 -7.38 5.61
C ASN A 39 12.21 -7.83 6.94
N GLY A 40 12.17 -9.13 7.25
CA GLY A 40 12.76 -9.66 8.48
C GLY A 40 14.24 -9.30 8.65
N THR A 41 15.01 -9.29 7.57
CA THR A 41 16.43 -8.93 7.56
C THR A 41 16.66 -7.42 7.43
N LEU A 42 15.91 -6.77 6.54
CA LEU A 42 16.09 -5.36 6.21
C LEU A 42 15.65 -4.42 7.35
N VAL A 43 14.61 -4.81 8.09
CA VAL A 43 14.11 -4.00 9.22
C VAL A 43 15.13 -3.87 10.35
N ILE A 44 15.95 -4.89 10.56
CA ILE A 44 17.03 -4.86 11.56
C ILE A 44 18.07 -3.80 11.18
N LYS A 45 18.38 -3.69 9.88
CA LYS A 45 19.40 -2.77 9.36
C LYS A 45 18.90 -1.33 9.24
N PHE A 46 17.68 -1.15 8.75
CA PHE A 46 17.17 0.19 8.39
C PHE A 46 16.15 0.75 9.39
N GLY A 47 15.59 -0.10 10.26
CA GLY A 47 14.56 0.28 11.21
C GLY A 47 13.15 0.38 10.58
N MET A 48 12.12 0.15 11.39
CA MET A 48 10.72 0.11 10.93
C MET A 48 10.24 1.45 10.34
N GLU A 49 10.58 2.58 10.97
CA GLU A 49 10.14 3.91 10.51
C GLU A 49 10.70 4.27 9.12
N ASN A 50 11.95 3.90 8.85
CA ASN A 50 12.56 4.14 7.53
C ASN A 50 12.02 3.18 6.47
N MET A 51 11.81 1.91 6.83
CA MET A 51 11.20 0.93 5.93
C MET A 51 9.81 1.38 5.49
N VAL A 52 8.96 1.86 6.42
CA VAL A 52 7.66 2.45 6.09
C VAL A 52 7.80 3.64 5.13
N THR A 53 8.74 4.53 5.42
CA THR A 53 8.95 5.74 4.60
C THR A 53 9.38 5.39 3.17
N TYR A 54 10.38 4.53 3.02
CA TYR A 54 10.88 4.12 1.70
C TYR A 54 9.82 3.35 0.89
N SER A 55 9.11 2.43 1.54
CA SER A 55 8.05 1.66 0.89
C SER A 55 6.89 2.54 0.44
N LEU A 56 6.52 3.54 1.25
CA LEU A 56 5.44 4.47 0.92
C LEU A 56 5.82 5.41 -0.23
N ILE A 57 7.07 5.90 -0.26
CA ILE A 57 7.59 6.70 -1.38
C ILE A 57 7.67 5.85 -2.64
N SER A 58 8.15 4.61 -2.56
CA SER A 58 8.19 3.68 -3.71
C SER A 58 6.79 3.44 -4.27
N PHE A 59 5.82 3.15 -3.39
CA PHE A 59 4.43 2.93 -3.77
C PHE A 59 3.80 4.15 -4.45
N PHE A 60 4.03 5.35 -3.91
CA PHE A 60 3.58 6.61 -4.50
C PHE A 60 4.22 6.86 -5.87
N SER A 61 5.54 6.69 -5.97
CA SER A 61 6.27 6.92 -7.23
C SER A 61 5.83 5.98 -8.34
N LEU A 62 5.63 4.70 -8.03
CA LEU A 62 5.11 3.71 -8.99
C LEU A 62 3.69 4.07 -9.47
N SER A 63 2.82 4.51 -8.56
CA SER A 63 1.48 4.96 -8.91
C SER A 63 1.51 6.20 -9.80
N LEU A 64 2.38 7.17 -9.47
CA LEU A 64 2.55 8.39 -10.24
C LEU A 64 3.07 8.11 -11.64
N ILE A 65 4.13 7.29 -11.76
CA ILE A 65 4.71 6.89 -13.04
C ILE A 65 3.66 6.21 -13.92
N TYR A 66 2.91 5.27 -13.37
CA TYR A 66 1.84 4.60 -14.12
C TYR A 66 0.78 5.59 -14.61
N CYS A 67 0.30 6.48 -13.73
CA CYS A 67 -0.69 7.49 -14.12
C CYS A 67 -0.18 8.44 -15.20
N VAL A 68 1.08 8.89 -15.12
CA VAL A 68 1.67 9.79 -16.13
C VAL A 68 1.86 9.09 -17.47
N LEU A 69 2.34 7.85 -17.48
CA LEU A 69 2.61 7.10 -18.71
C LEU A 69 1.33 6.70 -19.46
N PHE A 70 0.26 6.38 -18.74
CA PHE A 70 -0.97 5.83 -19.32
C PHE A 70 -2.17 6.78 -19.24
N PHE A 71 -1.93 8.06 -18.92
CA PHE A 71 -3.00 9.06 -18.91
C PHE A 71 -3.56 9.27 -20.33
N GLY A 72 -4.86 9.03 -20.49
CA GLY A 72 -5.55 9.22 -21.77
C GLY A 72 -5.23 8.17 -22.85
N THR A 73 -4.52 7.09 -22.50
CA THR A 73 -4.21 5.98 -23.40
C THR A 73 -5.05 4.75 -23.12
N ALA A 74 -5.09 3.81 -24.08
CA ALA A 74 -5.65 2.48 -23.84
C ALA A 74 -4.84 1.72 -22.79
N ASN A 75 -5.40 0.62 -22.25
CA ASN A 75 -4.70 -0.24 -21.31
C ASN A 75 -3.34 -0.69 -21.86
N PRO A 76 -2.27 -0.64 -21.04
CA PRO A 76 -0.97 -1.17 -21.44
C PRO A 76 -1.03 -2.69 -21.67
N SER A 77 0.05 -3.27 -22.22
CA SER A 77 0.15 -4.73 -22.27
C SER A 77 0.07 -5.34 -20.87
N ILE A 78 -0.49 -6.56 -20.79
CA ILE A 78 -0.62 -7.26 -19.51
C ILE A 78 0.70 -7.40 -18.74
N ALA A 79 1.81 -7.57 -19.46
CA ALA A 79 3.14 -7.68 -18.86
C ALA A 79 3.53 -6.38 -18.13
N ILE A 80 3.25 -5.21 -18.70
CA ILE A 80 3.50 -3.91 -18.06
C ILE A 80 2.60 -3.75 -16.83
N LEU A 81 1.30 -4.05 -16.94
CA LEU A 81 0.37 -3.97 -15.82
C LEU A 81 0.82 -4.86 -14.65
N LEU A 82 1.19 -6.12 -14.94
CA LEU A 82 1.64 -7.07 -13.91
C LEU A 82 2.96 -6.63 -13.28
N THR A 83 3.87 -6.03 -14.04
CA THR A 83 5.12 -5.49 -13.49
C THR A 83 4.84 -4.36 -12.51
N PHE A 84 4.00 -3.41 -12.86
CA PHE A 84 3.63 -2.32 -11.95
C PHE A 84 2.88 -2.83 -10.71
N LEU A 85 1.93 -3.75 -10.87
CA LEU A 85 1.23 -4.36 -9.75
C LEU A 85 2.18 -5.16 -8.86
N GLY A 86 3.06 -5.97 -9.43
CA GLY A 86 4.06 -6.73 -8.68
C GLY A 86 4.94 -5.84 -7.81
N LEU A 87 5.48 -4.75 -8.37
CA LEU A 87 6.28 -3.77 -7.64
C LEU A 87 5.47 -3.02 -6.58
N GLN A 88 4.21 -2.68 -6.88
CA GLN A 88 3.29 -2.08 -5.91
C GLN A 88 3.07 -3.01 -4.71
N PHE A 89 2.76 -4.27 -4.98
CA PHE A 89 2.49 -5.25 -3.93
C PHE A 89 3.75 -5.66 -3.17
N PHE A 90 4.91 -5.64 -3.82
CA PHE A 90 6.21 -5.75 -3.16
C PHE A 90 6.40 -4.63 -2.12
N SER A 91 6.11 -3.38 -2.48
CA SER A 91 6.14 -2.25 -1.53
C SER A 91 5.15 -2.42 -0.38
N ILE A 92 3.94 -2.94 -0.65
CA ILE A 92 2.92 -3.25 0.36
C ILE A 92 3.42 -4.30 1.36
N GLY A 93 4.18 -5.32 0.91
CA GLY A 93 4.73 -6.35 1.78
C GLY A 93 5.62 -5.79 2.90
N PHE A 94 6.42 -4.77 2.61
CA PHE A 94 7.19 -4.05 3.63
C PHE A 94 6.29 -3.15 4.50
N LEU A 95 5.31 -2.51 3.88
CA LEU A 95 4.50 -1.49 4.54
C LEU A 95 3.63 -2.06 5.66
N PHE A 96 2.89 -3.15 5.38
CA PHE A 96 1.91 -3.70 6.32
C PHE A 96 2.52 -4.20 7.62
N GLY A 97 3.61 -4.96 7.54
CA GLY A 97 4.27 -5.52 8.72
C GLY A 97 4.81 -4.43 9.63
N ASN A 98 5.54 -3.49 9.04
CA ASN A 98 6.18 -2.41 9.80
C ASN A 98 5.17 -1.40 10.39
N LEU A 99 4.10 -1.05 9.64
CA LEU A 99 3.05 -0.17 10.18
C LEU A 99 2.33 -0.79 11.36
N ARG A 100 1.98 -2.08 11.29
CA ARG A 100 1.33 -2.79 12.40
C ARG A 100 2.25 -2.87 13.62
N ALA A 101 3.53 -3.19 13.42
CA ALA A 101 4.50 -3.24 14.49
C ALA A 101 4.67 -1.87 15.18
N LEU A 102 4.81 -0.79 14.40
CA LEU A 102 4.90 0.58 14.92
C LEU A 102 3.65 0.99 15.69
N ALA A 103 2.46 0.64 15.20
CA ALA A 103 1.20 0.96 15.88
C ALA A 103 1.03 0.21 17.22
N MET A 104 1.60 -1.00 17.34
CA MET A 104 1.51 -1.81 18.56
C MET A 104 2.62 -1.52 19.58
N GLN A 105 3.72 -0.89 19.18
CA GLN A 105 4.85 -0.58 20.06
C GLN A 105 4.44 0.10 21.39
N PRO A 106 3.63 1.19 21.40
CA PRO A 106 3.29 1.89 22.63
C PRO A 106 2.29 1.14 23.51
N ILE A 107 1.59 0.14 22.97
CA ILE A 107 0.50 -0.60 23.63
C ILE A 107 0.78 -2.10 23.69
N GLY A 108 2.06 -2.49 23.78
CA GLY A 108 2.49 -3.89 23.73
C GLY A 108 1.80 -4.79 24.77
N HIS A 109 1.47 -4.27 25.97
CA HIS A 109 0.78 -4.97 27.04
C HIS A 109 -0.70 -5.32 26.71
N ILE A 110 -1.32 -4.63 25.74
CA ILE A 110 -2.68 -4.88 25.23
C ILE A 110 -2.69 -5.05 23.70
N ALA A 111 -1.58 -5.52 23.12
CA ALA A 111 -1.40 -5.59 21.67
C ALA A 111 -2.53 -6.35 20.94
N GLY A 112 -3.12 -7.38 21.55
CA GLY A 112 -4.26 -8.11 20.99
C GLY A 112 -5.49 -7.22 20.78
N ILE A 113 -5.85 -6.43 21.79
CA ILE A 113 -6.98 -5.48 21.72
C ILE A 113 -6.64 -4.36 20.71
N GLY A 114 -5.42 -3.82 20.78
CA GLY A 114 -4.94 -2.81 19.85
C GLY A 114 -4.99 -3.27 18.39
N ALA A 115 -4.59 -4.50 18.11
CA ALA A 115 -4.65 -5.09 16.77
C ALA A 115 -6.11 -5.27 16.29
N ALA A 116 -7.02 -5.67 17.16
CA ALA A 116 -8.44 -5.81 16.83
C ALA A 116 -9.06 -4.45 16.48
N ILE A 117 -8.84 -3.42 17.30
CA ILE A 117 -9.37 -2.06 17.07
C ILE A 117 -8.80 -1.46 15.79
N THR A 118 -7.49 -1.51 15.60
CA THR A 118 -6.85 -0.97 14.39
C THR A 118 -7.28 -1.71 13.13
N GLY A 119 -7.45 -3.04 13.21
CA GLY A 119 -7.98 -3.86 12.12
C GLY A 119 -9.41 -3.48 11.75
N PHE A 120 -10.26 -3.30 12.75
CA PHE A 120 -11.66 -2.89 12.58
C PHE A 120 -11.77 -1.51 11.92
N ILE A 121 -11.08 -0.51 12.47
CA ILE A 121 -11.07 0.86 11.90
C ILE A 121 -10.53 0.84 10.47
N SER A 122 -9.42 0.13 10.24
CA SER A 122 -8.83 0.02 8.89
C SER A 122 -9.81 -0.58 7.89
N THR A 123 -10.59 -1.57 8.30
CA THR A 123 -11.58 -2.22 7.42
C THR A 123 -12.75 -1.29 7.12
N ILE A 124 -13.31 -0.61 8.14
CA ILE A 124 -14.39 0.37 7.96
C ILE A 124 -13.97 1.49 7.01
N MET A 125 -12.74 1.96 7.10
CA MET A 125 -12.23 2.99 6.19
C MET A 125 -11.93 2.45 4.79
N ALA A 126 -11.37 1.24 4.70
CA ALA A 126 -10.93 0.67 3.43
C ALA A 126 -12.10 0.25 2.53
N VAL A 127 -13.20 -0.25 3.10
CA VAL A 127 -14.34 -0.75 2.30
C VAL A 127 -15.02 0.36 1.50
N PRO A 128 -15.44 1.50 2.07
CA PRO A 128 -16.04 2.59 1.30
C PRO A 128 -15.09 3.16 0.23
N ILE A 129 -13.82 3.37 0.59
CA ILE A 129 -12.79 3.89 -0.32
C ILE A 129 -12.60 2.92 -1.49
N SER A 130 -12.48 1.62 -1.21
CA SER A 130 -12.29 0.61 -2.26
C SER A 130 -13.51 0.49 -3.18
N THR A 131 -14.71 0.56 -2.62
CA THR A 131 -15.96 0.52 -3.39
C THR A 131 -16.09 1.77 -4.27
N PHE A 132 -15.75 2.94 -3.74
CA PHE A 132 -15.79 4.18 -4.50
C PHE A 132 -14.80 4.15 -5.68
N ILE A 133 -13.54 3.79 -5.45
CA ILE A 133 -12.54 3.67 -6.51
C ILE A 133 -12.95 2.59 -7.52
N GLY A 134 -13.45 1.45 -7.05
CA GLY A 134 -13.87 0.33 -7.89
C GLY A 134 -14.95 0.69 -8.90
N ARG A 135 -15.84 1.66 -8.57
CA ARG A 135 -16.86 2.16 -9.49
C ARG A 135 -16.32 2.82 -10.75
N PHE A 136 -15.09 3.31 -10.72
CA PHE A 136 -14.46 3.97 -11.86
C PHE A 136 -13.53 3.04 -12.68
N VAL A 137 -13.31 1.80 -12.22
CA VAL A 137 -12.45 0.83 -12.89
C VAL A 137 -13.21 0.12 -14.02
N PHE A 138 -13.81 0.91 -14.95
CA PHE A 138 -14.46 0.40 -16.15
C PHE A 138 -13.58 0.68 -17.38
N GLY A 139 -13.25 -0.37 -18.14
CA GLY A 139 -12.51 -0.24 -19.39
C GLY A 139 -11.00 -0.03 -19.26
N THR A 140 -10.49 0.60 -18.18
CA THR A 140 -9.06 0.80 -17.95
C THR A 140 -8.66 0.53 -16.51
N ALA A 141 -7.39 0.15 -16.29
CA ALA A 141 -6.82 -0.02 -14.96
C ALA A 141 -6.34 1.32 -14.33
N LEU A 142 -6.37 2.41 -15.08
CA LEU A 142 -5.88 3.72 -14.65
C LEU A 142 -6.56 4.23 -13.35
N PRO A 143 -7.91 4.13 -13.17
CA PRO A 143 -8.55 4.58 -11.94
C PRO A 143 -8.07 3.84 -10.68
N LEU A 144 -7.64 2.57 -10.81
CA LEU A 144 -7.05 1.80 -9.72
C LEU A 144 -5.74 2.45 -9.25
N PHE A 145 -4.83 2.75 -10.19
CA PHE A 145 -3.56 3.40 -9.88
C PHE A 145 -3.72 4.84 -9.41
N PHE A 146 -4.71 5.56 -9.94
CA PHE A 146 -5.07 6.89 -9.45
C PHE A 146 -5.56 6.84 -8.00
N GLY A 147 -6.37 5.85 -7.65
CA GLY A 147 -6.78 5.59 -6.27
C GLY A 147 -5.57 5.31 -5.35
N PHE A 148 -4.61 4.50 -5.82
CA PHE A 148 -3.36 4.25 -5.09
C PHE A 148 -2.54 5.53 -4.92
N LEU A 149 -2.46 6.37 -5.94
CA LEU A 149 -1.76 7.65 -5.91
C LEU A 149 -2.35 8.59 -4.84
N VAL A 150 -3.65 8.78 -4.84
CA VAL A 150 -4.34 9.66 -3.88
C VAL A 150 -4.17 9.14 -2.45
N CYS A 151 -4.42 7.84 -2.23
CA CYS A 151 -4.27 7.23 -0.90
C CYS A 151 -2.83 7.31 -0.38
N SER A 152 -1.83 7.08 -1.22
CA SER A 152 -0.44 7.16 -0.83
C SER A 152 0.02 8.60 -0.58
N ALA A 153 -0.46 9.57 -1.36
CA ALA A 153 -0.21 10.99 -1.11
C ALA A 153 -0.74 11.44 0.26
N LEU A 154 -1.97 11.07 0.60
CA LEU A 154 -2.55 11.33 1.92
C LEU A 154 -1.75 10.65 3.03
N SER A 155 -1.33 9.40 2.82
CA SER A 155 -0.51 8.66 3.79
C SER A 155 0.85 9.31 4.01
N ILE A 156 1.50 9.82 2.95
CA ILE A 156 2.76 10.58 3.05
C ILE A 156 2.54 11.87 3.85
N ALA A 157 1.48 12.62 3.57
CA ALA A 157 1.16 13.85 4.28
C ALA A 157 0.98 13.61 5.78
N ILE A 158 0.24 12.54 6.16
CA ILE A 158 0.06 12.12 7.55
C ILE A 158 1.40 11.72 8.18
N LEU A 159 2.24 10.96 7.47
CA LEU A 159 3.54 10.52 7.96
C LEU A 159 4.47 11.71 8.25
N ILE A 160 4.51 12.69 7.35
CA ILE A 160 5.29 13.94 7.52
C ILE A 160 4.78 14.71 8.74
N TYR A 161 3.46 14.85 8.88
CA TYR A 161 2.85 15.53 10.03
C TYR A 161 3.24 14.85 11.35
N LEU A 162 3.13 13.53 11.44
CA LEU A 162 3.48 12.77 12.64
C LEU A 162 4.98 12.88 12.98
N LYS A 163 5.88 12.80 11.99
CA LYS A 163 7.32 13.00 12.19
C LYS A 163 7.63 14.39 12.71
N SER A 164 6.96 15.42 12.18
CA SER A 164 7.13 16.81 12.62
C SER A 164 6.63 17.03 14.04
N ALA A 165 5.48 16.43 14.40
CA ALA A 165 4.91 16.49 15.75
C ALA A 165 5.85 15.81 16.76
N LYS A 166 6.38 14.62 16.44
CA LYS A 166 7.34 13.88 17.28
C LYS A 166 8.60 14.71 17.54
N LYS A 167 9.13 15.38 16.51
CA LYS A 167 10.31 16.26 16.63
C LYS A 167 10.04 17.46 17.53
N ARG A 168 8.87 18.10 17.43
CA ARG A 168 8.48 19.23 18.29
C ARG A 168 8.44 18.84 19.76
N ILE A 169 7.78 17.73 20.08
CA ILE A 169 7.68 17.21 21.46
C ILE A 169 9.07 16.95 22.04
N LYS A 170 9.95 16.29 21.28
CA LYS A 170 11.32 16.01 21.72
C LYS A 170 12.09 17.30 22.06
N ASN A 171 12.03 18.29 21.19
CA ASN A 171 12.72 19.58 21.43
C ASN A 171 12.16 20.30 22.66
N THR A 172 10.85 20.25 22.91
CA THR A 172 10.25 20.89 24.09
C THR A 172 10.71 20.23 25.39
N VAL A 173 10.83 18.91 25.42
CA VAL A 173 11.33 18.17 26.59
C VAL A 173 12.83 18.46 26.85
N GLU A 174 13.66 18.55 25.81
CA GLU A 174 15.10 18.89 25.92
C GLU A 174 15.35 20.32 26.44
N ILE A 175 14.42 21.26 26.22
CA ILE A 175 14.52 22.65 26.71
C ILE A 175 14.05 22.77 28.18
N SER A 176 13.20 21.84 28.64
CA SER A 176 12.64 21.89 30.00
C SER A 176 13.51 21.18 31.07
N ASN A 177 14.55 20.46 30.65
CA ASN A 177 15.54 19.81 31.51
C ASN A 177 16.86 20.61 31.54
#